data_954651ce757200f269057026a07b1bc1
#
_entry.id   954651ce757200f269057026a07b1bc1
#
_cell.length_a   1.000
_cell.length_b   1.000
_cell.length_c   1.000
_cell.angle_alpha   90.00
_cell.angle_beta   90.00
_cell.angle_gamma   90.00
#
_symmetry.space_group_name_H-M   'P 1'
#
loop_
_entity.id
_entity.type
_entity.pdbx_description
1 polymer ?
#
loop_
_entity_poly.entity_id
_entity_poly.type
_entity_poly.pdbx_seq_one_letter_code
_entity_poly.pdbx_strand_id
1 'polypeptide(L)'
;MTIVTAMKKITLALFTAIVVTAATALTMNAFFNNKPSGEDQEGHVLTEMWAEYAKAEAADLPLRQIEILSRIKTEALSRKLAWDFYDAGRKYVSVSVSRNWKLRDSLETGFREEIRQSSVPTARFAYMMDSHDARPDEVLAFLRDNAGVMKSSRNHGFDGMSFRYGGDRLAAREYRKSHYLNDWQFAMWTLLNTCGRCNVRDSEIYAELSEYEKDNYPFGTLLEYCAIPSGYGCDREKSREELKSFAGKYDGKAVSAWAKADLLDMEFSDLNDNDADAEAYRELYGKCRELLKEIKAYSGDEAELVSELSSPANLADRLSSRNIDIDVKDGRAVIVLQNLDKVKVSILRSGKALSDTTLVNERRSFYVGDTLEYTLPSLDDGTYEIRASSGNVKAVRDFQIYRVSFALRREESGLCAYAADWKTGEPVGKADVRLYKNGNLIAEAKDFIFNGFTTLPEEIASKITGRSSYEME
;
A
#
# COMPACT_ATOMS: atom_id res chain seq x y z
N MET A 1 -3.61 26.74 -9.00
CA MET A 1 -3.49 25.27 -8.89
C MET A 1 -2.18 24.79 -8.23
N THR A 2 -1.20 25.63 -8.00
CA THR A 2 0.17 25.24 -7.56
C THR A 2 0.37 25.14 -6.04
N ILE A 3 -0.30 25.94 -5.23
CA ILE A 3 -0.09 26.00 -3.76
C ILE A 3 -0.77 24.82 -3.04
N VAL A 4 -1.97 24.42 -3.45
CA VAL A 4 -2.70 23.30 -2.83
C VAL A 4 -2.01 21.95 -3.09
N THR A 5 -1.38 21.79 -4.26
CA THR A 5 -0.63 20.58 -4.62
C THR A 5 0.70 20.49 -3.86
N ALA A 6 1.34 21.63 -3.60
CA ALA A 6 2.56 21.69 -2.78
C ALA A 6 2.25 21.39 -1.31
N MET A 7 1.19 21.94 -0.75
CA MET A 7 0.75 21.64 0.62
C MET A 7 0.38 20.17 0.81
N LYS A 8 -0.33 19.53 -0.15
CA LYS A 8 -0.64 18.08 -0.09
C LYS A 8 0.63 17.22 -0.12
N LYS A 9 1.63 17.59 -0.90
CA LYS A 9 2.92 16.86 -0.94
C LYS A 9 3.73 17.01 0.37
N ILE A 10 3.72 18.20 0.96
CA ILE A 10 4.38 18.45 2.26
C ILE A 10 3.64 17.72 3.39
N THR A 11 2.32 17.72 3.41
CA THR A 11 1.52 17.00 4.41
C THR A 11 1.71 15.48 4.26
N LEU A 12 1.78 14.96 3.05
CA LEU A 12 2.04 13.54 2.79
C LEU A 12 3.46 13.15 3.21
N ALA A 13 4.46 13.98 2.92
CA ALA A 13 5.84 13.73 3.33
C ALA A 13 6.03 13.79 4.86
N LEU A 14 5.37 14.73 5.53
CA LEU A 14 5.34 14.81 7.00
C LEU A 14 4.60 13.61 7.62
N PHE A 15 3.47 13.18 7.03
CA PHE A 15 2.74 12.01 7.50
C PHE A 15 3.55 10.72 7.31
N THR A 16 4.24 10.58 6.17
CA THR A 16 5.14 9.45 5.91
C THR A 16 6.34 9.45 6.87
N ALA A 17 6.93 10.60 7.14
CA ALA A 17 8.02 10.73 8.11
C ALA A 17 7.57 10.40 9.55
N ILE A 18 6.37 10.83 9.96
CA ILE A 18 5.80 10.51 11.28
C ILE A 18 5.44 9.03 11.39
N VAL A 19 4.90 8.42 10.33
CA VAL A 19 4.57 6.99 10.31
C VAL A 19 5.85 6.14 10.33
N VAL A 20 6.89 6.53 9.59
CA VAL A 20 8.19 5.84 9.59
C VAL A 20 8.89 6.00 10.94
N THR A 21 8.88 7.17 11.57
CA THR A 21 9.44 7.37 12.92
C THR A 21 8.62 6.67 14.00
N ALA A 22 7.30 6.61 13.89
CA ALA A 22 6.46 5.85 14.81
C ALA A 22 6.62 4.32 14.62
N ALA A 23 6.76 3.84 13.39
CA ALA A 23 7.01 2.43 13.11
C ALA A 23 8.41 2.00 13.57
N THR A 24 9.44 2.83 13.35
CA THR A 24 10.79 2.58 13.91
C THR A 24 10.81 2.66 15.43
N ALA A 25 10.10 3.61 16.04
CA ALA A 25 9.99 3.68 17.50
C ALA A 25 9.21 2.51 18.10
N LEU A 26 8.18 2.00 17.40
CA LEU A 26 7.42 0.80 17.84
C LEU A 26 8.22 -0.49 17.65
N THR A 27 8.96 -0.64 16.53
CA THR A 27 9.86 -1.78 16.32
C THR A 27 11.05 -1.73 17.27
N MET A 28 11.62 -0.57 17.52
CA MET A 28 12.67 -0.39 18.53
C MET A 28 12.14 -0.64 19.94
N ASN A 29 10.93 -0.22 20.26
CA ASN A 29 10.33 -0.50 21.56
C ASN A 29 9.97 -1.99 21.74
N ALA A 30 9.55 -2.69 20.68
CA ALA A 30 9.43 -4.14 20.66
C ALA A 30 10.80 -4.84 20.77
N PHE A 31 11.80 -4.31 20.07
CA PHE A 31 13.19 -4.75 20.11
C PHE A 31 13.79 -4.69 21.52
N PHE A 32 13.51 -3.62 22.28
CA PHE A 32 14.04 -3.42 23.63
C PHE A 32 13.11 -3.95 24.76
N ASN A 33 11.84 -4.19 24.48
CA ASN A 33 10.88 -4.68 25.48
C ASN A 33 10.64 -6.20 25.44
N ASN A 34 11.16 -6.92 24.45
CA ASN A 34 11.14 -8.38 24.44
C ASN A 34 12.08 -8.91 25.51
N LYS A 35 11.54 -9.11 26.72
CA LYS A 35 12.23 -9.89 27.74
C LYS A 35 12.35 -11.31 27.20
N PRO A 36 13.52 -11.97 27.31
CA PRO A 36 13.62 -13.38 27.03
C PRO A 36 12.64 -14.11 27.96
N SER A 37 11.63 -14.74 27.38
CA SER A 37 10.70 -15.62 28.10
C SER A 37 11.32 -17.02 28.20
N GLY A 38 12.46 -17.13 28.84
CA GLY A 38 13.17 -18.40 28.97
C GLY A 38 13.46 -18.74 30.43
N GLU A 39 13.02 -19.90 30.80
CA GLU A 39 13.30 -20.55 32.09
C GLU A 39 14.76 -21.02 32.23
N ASP A 40 15.74 -20.28 31.72
CA ASP A 40 17.14 -20.62 31.95
C ASP A 40 17.62 -20.06 33.30
N GLN A 41 18.22 -20.88 34.10
CA GLN A 41 18.73 -20.54 35.46
C GLN A 41 19.68 -19.32 35.46
N GLU A 42 20.28 -18.99 34.32
CA GLU A 42 21.13 -17.79 34.16
C GLU A 42 20.33 -16.48 34.09
N GLY A 43 19.07 -16.51 33.68
CA GLY A 43 18.18 -15.33 33.61
C GLY A 43 17.73 -14.82 34.97
N HIS A 44 17.73 -15.66 36.02
CA HIS A 44 17.18 -15.30 37.33
C HIS A 44 17.90 -14.12 37.99
N VAL A 45 19.24 -14.09 37.97
CA VAL A 45 20.00 -13.03 38.68
C VAL A 45 19.75 -11.65 38.07
N LEU A 46 19.72 -11.54 36.75
CA LEU A 46 19.40 -10.27 36.11
C LEU A 46 17.92 -9.90 36.20
N THR A 47 17.02 -10.88 36.26
CA THR A 47 15.59 -10.65 36.46
C THR A 47 15.33 -9.99 37.84
N GLU A 48 16.01 -10.39 38.87
CA GLU A 48 15.91 -9.76 40.19
C GLU A 48 16.45 -8.33 40.19
N MET A 49 17.59 -8.10 39.54
CA MET A 49 18.16 -6.76 39.39
C MET A 49 17.27 -5.82 38.57
N TRP A 50 16.67 -6.32 37.50
CA TRP A 50 15.70 -5.55 36.71
C TRP A 50 14.42 -5.26 37.51
N ALA A 51 13.94 -6.18 38.33
CA ALA A 51 12.82 -5.94 39.25
C ALA A 51 13.15 -4.89 40.31
N GLU A 52 14.40 -4.88 40.81
CA GLU A 52 14.90 -3.85 41.73
C GLU A 52 14.97 -2.49 41.05
N TYR A 53 15.45 -2.44 39.78
CA TYR A 53 15.44 -1.22 38.96
C TYR A 53 14.02 -0.69 38.78
N ALA A 54 13.07 -1.52 38.38
CA ALA A 54 11.68 -1.11 38.17
C ALA A 54 11.04 -0.52 39.45
N LYS A 55 11.36 -1.05 40.62
CA LYS A 55 10.93 -0.45 41.89
C LYS A 55 11.55 0.92 42.16
N ALA A 56 12.84 1.07 41.86
CA ALA A 56 13.54 2.35 41.99
C ALA A 56 13.03 3.39 40.98
N GLU A 57 12.68 2.96 39.79
CA GLU A 57 12.05 3.81 38.75
C GLU A 57 10.66 4.28 39.15
N ALA A 58 9.81 3.36 39.61
CA ALA A 58 8.46 3.68 40.12
C ALA A 58 8.47 4.60 41.36
N ALA A 59 9.53 4.55 42.17
CA ALA A 59 9.72 5.40 43.33
C ALA A 59 10.46 6.72 43.02
N ASP A 60 10.78 7.00 41.77
CA ASP A 60 11.53 8.16 41.32
C ASP A 60 12.86 8.37 42.08
N LEU A 61 13.65 7.30 42.21
CA LEU A 61 14.92 7.27 42.93
C LEU A 61 16.13 7.21 41.97
N PRO A 62 16.49 8.29 41.26
CA PRO A 62 17.46 8.24 40.17
C PRO A 62 18.87 7.83 40.58
N LEU A 63 19.33 8.12 41.78
CA LEU A 63 20.63 7.64 42.27
C LEU A 63 20.63 6.11 42.44
N ARG A 64 19.54 5.55 42.95
CA ARG A 64 19.38 4.10 43.10
C ARG A 64 19.24 3.43 41.73
N GLN A 65 18.52 4.05 40.78
CA GLN A 65 18.46 3.57 39.39
C GLN A 65 19.87 3.46 38.80
N ILE A 66 20.68 4.51 38.88
CA ILE A 66 22.08 4.56 38.39
C ILE A 66 22.92 3.43 39.00
N GLU A 67 22.83 3.22 40.29
CA GLU A 67 23.56 2.15 41.01
C GLU A 67 23.17 0.77 40.47
N ILE A 68 21.87 0.49 40.37
CA ILE A 68 21.37 -0.81 39.91
C ILE A 68 21.76 -1.03 38.44
N LEU A 69 21.57 -0.04 37.58
CA LEU A 69 21.93 -0.10 36.14
C LEU A 69 23.43 -0.36 35.95
N SER A 70 24.29 0.25 36.77
CA SER A 70 25.73 -0.05 36.74
C SER A 70 26.04 -1.49 37.11
N ARG A 71 25.34 -2.07 38.11
CA ARG A 71 25.48 -3.47 38.48
C ARG A 71 24.99 -4.41 37.36
N ILE A 72 23.80 -4.15 36.83
CA ILE A 72 23.25 -4.92 35.67
C ILE A 72 24.25 -4.90 34.54
N LYS A 73 24.75 -3.72 34.12
CA LYS A 73 25.71 -3.59 33.04
C LYS A 73 26.97 -4.43 33.25
N THR A 74 27.55 -4.39 34.43
CA THR A 74 28.74 -5.16 34.78
C THR A 74 28.48 -6.67 34.75
N GLU A 75 27.40 -7.11 35.33
CA GLU A 75 27.03 -8.55 35.39
C GLU A 75 26.67 -9.08 34.00
N ALA A 76 25.89 -8.32 33.22
CA ALA A 76 25.53 -8.65 31.83
C ALA A 76 26.78 -8.81 30.96
N LEU A 77 27.75 -7.91 31.06
CA LEU A 77 28.99 -7.99 30.29
C LEU A 77 29.80 -9.23 30.66
N SER A 78 29.90 -9.55 31.98
CA SER A 78 30.61 -10.74 32.45
C SER A 78 30.01 -12.05 31.96
N ARG A 79 28.69 -12.09 31.83
CA ARG A 79 27.91 -13.25 31.32
C ARG A 79 27.69 -13.23 29.82
N LYS A 80 28.21 -12.22 29.09
CA LYS A 80 28.00 -12.02 27.63
C LYS A 80 26.51 -11.86 27.24
N LEU A 81 25.69 -11.30 28.12
CA LEU A 81 24.29 -10.97 27.91
C LEU A 81 24.20 -9.61 27.23
N ALA A 82 24.34 -9.61 25.92
CA ALA A 82 24.53 -8.40 25.11
C ALA A 82 23.41 -7.37 25.26
N TRP A 83 22.16 -7.84 25.30
CA TRP A 83 21.00 -6.98 25.36
C TRP A 83 20.83 -6.31 26.72
N ASP A 84 21.01 -7.07 27.79
CA ASP A 84 20.98 -6.54 29.15
C ASP A 84 22.10 -5.51 29.35
N PHE A 85 23.29 -5.79 28.85
CA PHE A 85 24.41 -4.83 28.85
C PHE A 85 24.07 -3.55 28.13
N TYR A 86 23.50 -3.67 26.92
CA TYR A 86 23.18 -2.52 26.09
C TYR A 86 22.01 -1.69 26.68
N ASP A 87 20.93 -2.35 27.10
CA ASP A 87 19.77 -1.66 27.68
C ASP A 87 20.12 -0.98 29.02
N ALA A 88 20.86 -1.66 29.88
CA ALA A 88 21.32 -1.07 31.13
C ALA A 88 22.24 0.14 30.89
N GLY A 89 23.12 0.07 29.88
CA GLY A 89 23.99 1.16 29.51
C GLY A 89 23.23 2.39 28.99
N ARG A 90 22.26 2.19 28.11
CA ARG A 90 21.40 3.27 27.59
C ARG A 90 20.59 3.93 28.70
N LYS A 91 19.93 3.13 29.54
CA LYS A 91 19.16 3.64 30.69
C LYS A 91 20.06 4.39 31.69
N TYR A 92 21.27 3.88 31.94
CA TYR A 92 22.25 4.55 32.77
C TYR A 92 22.59 5.95 32.23
N VAL A 93 22.89 6.07 30.94
CA VAL A 93 23.15 7.36 30.28
C VAL A 93 21.93 8.27 30.40
N SER A 94 20.74 7.78 30.06
CA SER A 94 19.49 8.53 30.10
C SER A 94 19.19 9.10 31.50
N VAL A 95 19.22 8.26 32.53
CA VAL A 95 18.95 8.68 33.92
C VAL A 95 20.02 9.64 34.43
N SER A 96 21.29 9.44 34.06
CA SER A 96 22.38 10.34 34.45
C SER A 96 22.27 11.71 33.76
N VAL A 97 21.93 11.75 32.49
CA VAL A 97 21.72 12.98 31.70
C VAL A 97 20.51 13.75 32.20
N SER A 98 19.41 13.09 32.57
CA SER A 98 18.23 13.77 33.14
C SER A 98 18.54 14.56 34.40
N ARG A 99 19.51 14.14 35.18
CA ARG A 99 20.00 14.85 36.37
C ARG A 99 21.02 15.95 36.05
N ASN A 100 21.88 15.72 35.07
CA ASN A 100 22.90 16.67 34.66
C ASN A 100 23.14 16.58 33.16
N TRP A 101 22.44 17.40 32.41
CA TRP A 101 22.49 17.41 30.94
C TRP A 101 23.92 17.73 30.40
N LYS A 102 24.75 18.40 31.18
CA LYS A 102 26.14 18.72 30.80
C LYS A 102 27.04 17.48 30.65
N LEU A 103 26.62 16.35 31.21
CA LEU A 103 27.36 15.10 31.12
C LEU A 103 26.98 14.27 29.86
N ARG A 104 26.04 14.72 29.04
CA ARG A 104 25.52 13.95 27.89
C ARG A 104 26.64 13.45 27.01
N ASP A 105 27.42 14.36 26.42
CA ASP A 105 28.45 14.01 25.43
C ASP A 105 29.51 13.08 26.02
N SER A 106 29.88 13.31 27.28
CA SER A 106 30.88 12.48 27.97
C SER A 106 30.34 11.07 28.24
N LEU A 107 29.07 10.94 28.70
CA LEU A 107 28.49 9.65 29.01
C LEU A 107 28.16 8.85 27.74
N GLU A 108 27.64 9.50 26.71
CA GLU A 108 27.39 8.86 25.43
C GLU A 108 28.70 8.40 24.77
N THR A 109 29.75 9.23 24.79
CA THR A 109 31.06 8.86 24.26
C THR A 109 31.69 7.72 25.05
N GLY A 110 31.60 7.78 26.39
CA GLY A 110 32.11 6.72 27.26
C GLY A 110 31.38 5.38 27.03
N PHE A 111 30.07 5.39 26.92
CA PHE A 111 29.28 4.17 26.64
C PHE A 111 29.57 3.63 25.24
N ARG A 112 29.72 4.50 24.23
CA ARG A 112 30.14 4.12 22.87
C ARG A 112 31.48 3.38 22.87
N GLU A 113 32.43 3.89 23.62
CA GLU A 113 33.75 3.25 23.73
C GLU A 113 33.69 1.92 24.46
N GLU A 114 32.89 1.79 25.53
CA GLU A 114 32.66 0.52 26.19
C GLU A 114 32.08 -0.53 25.23
N ILE A 115 31.10 -0.14 24.40
CA ILE A 115 30.51 -1.04 23.39
C ILE A 115 31.58 -1.44 22.36
N ARG A 116 32.38 -0.49 21.88
CA ARG A 116 33.43 -0.74 20.89
C ARG A 116 34.48 -1.72 21.41
N GLN A 117 34.83 -1.63 22.69
CA GLN A 117 35.81 -2.49 23.35
C GLN A 117 35.19 -3.83 23.82
N SER A 118 33.88 -3.93 23.84
CA SER A 118 33.19 -5.13 24.28
C SER A 118 33.49 -6.32 23.36
N SER A 119 33.72 -7.47 23.96
CA SER A 119 33.88 -8.74 23.22
C SER A 119 32.56 -9.35 22.76
N VAL A 120 31.43 -8.64 22.94
CA VAL A 120 30.08 -9.11 22.64
C VAL A 120 29.57 -8.46 21.36
N PRO A 121 29.62 -9.16 20.18
CA PRO A 121 29.22 -8.59 18.90
C PRO A 121 27.78 -8.06 18.87
N THR A 122 26.88 -8.73 19.56
CA THR A 122 25.45 -8.36 19.62
C THR A 122 25.23 -6.99 20.26
N ALA A 123 26.03 -6.59 21.24
CA ALA A 123 25.96 -5.25 21.83
C ALA A 123 26.41 -4.17 20.81
N ARG A 124 27.41 -4.48 19.98
CA ARG A 124 27.85 -3.60 18.88
C ARG A 124 26.78 -3.48 17.80
N PHE A 125 26.12 -4.59 17.44
CA PHE A 125 25.00 -4.59 16.53
C PHE A 125 23.88 -3.70 17.06
N ALA A 126 23.45 -3.88 18.32
CA ALA A 126 22.41 -3.06 18.94
C ALA A 126 22.73 -1.56 18.88
N TYR A 127 23.98 -1.22 19.13
CA TYR A 127 24.44 0.17 19.00
C TYR A 127 24.40 0.68 17.56
N MET A 128 24.80 -0.13 16.58
CA MET A 128 24.73 0.23 15.15
C MET A 128 23.29 0.50 14.72
N MET A 129 22.33 -0.28 15.21
CA MET A 129 20.91 -0.11 14.91
C MET A 129 20.30 1.13 15.57
N ASP A 130 20.77 1.50 16.74
CA ASP A 130 20.30 2.69 17.47
C ASP A 130 20.96 3.99 16.97
N SER A 131 22.18 3.91 16.47
CA SER A 131 22.86 5.04 15.85
C SER A 131 22.29 5.25 14.44
N HIS A 132 21.62 6.36 14.20
CA HIS A 132 21.05 6.70 12.89
C HIS A 132 22.09 6.84 11.76
N ASP A 133 23.38 6.68 12.07
CA ASP A 133 24.50 6.82 11.15
C ASP A 133 24.96 5.50 10.52
N ALA A 134 24.50 4.34 11.03
CA ALA A 134 24.92 3.04 10.50
C ALA A 134 24.20 2.72 9.20
N ARG A 135 24.98 2.57 8.13
CA ARG A 135 24.42 2.12 6.84
C ARG A 135 24.08 0.63 6.91
N PRO A 136 22.94 0.21 6.35
CA PRO A 136 22.53 -1.20 6.36
C PRO A 136 23.57 -2.16 5.79
N ASP A 137 24.35 -1.76 4.77
CA ASP A 137 25.41 -2.58 4.19
C ASP A 137 26.56 -2.82 5.17
N GLU A 138 26.89 -1.81 5.98
CA GLU A 138 27.91 -1.91 7.03
C GLU A 138 27.44 -2.84 8.15
N VAL A 139 26.15 -2.77 8.49
CA VAL A 139 25.54 -3.68 9.48
C VAL A 139 25.56 -5.11 8.97
N LEU A 140 25.17 -5.36 7.72
CA LEU A 140 25.18 -6.70 7.13
C LEU A 140 26.61 -7.27 7.06
N ALA A 141 27.58 -6.46 6.64
CA ALA A 141 29.00 -6.89 6.65
C ALA A 141 29.46 -7.24 8.08
N PHE A 142 29.10 -6.42 9.06
CA PHE A 142 29.42 -6.72 10.46
C PHE A 142 28.80 -8.03 10.95
N LEU A 143 27.53 -8.31 10.58
CA LEU A 143 26.84 -9.58 10.94
C LEU A 143 27.51 -10.80 10.30
N ARG A 144 27.99 -10.67 9.05
CA ARG A 144 28.75 -11.72 8.36
C ARG A 144 30.08 -12.01 9.08
N ASP A 145 30.83 -10.97 9.41
CA ASP A 145 32.13 -11.11 10.09
C ASP A 145 32.02 -11.74 11.48
N ASN A 146 30.89 -11.54 12.16
CA ASN A 146 30.67 -12.01 13.52
C ASN A 146 29.70 -13.22 13.61
N ALA A 147 29.28 -13.77 12.50
CA ALA A 147 28.27 -14.83 12.42
C ALA A 147 28.63 -16.05 13.29
N GLY A 148 29.90 -16.45 13.30
CA GLY A 148 30.36 -17.62 14.08
C GLY A 148 30.09 -17.50 15.59
N VAL A 149 30.31 -16.31 16.16
CA VAL A 149 30.07 -16.04 17.58
C VAL A 149 28.58 -15.88 17.85
N MET A 150 27.89 -15.11 17.03
CA MET A 150 26.48 -14.78 17.21
C MET A 150 25.54 -15.99 16.99
N LYS A 151 25.91 -16.95 16.15
CA LYS A 151 25.14 -18.19 15.92
C LYS A 151 25.25 -19.19 17.11
N SER A 152 26.20 -19.01 18.01
CA SER A 152 26.38 -19.90 19.16
C SER A 152 25.45 -19.59 20.34
N SER A 153 24.75 -18.44 20.32
CA SER A 153 23.80 -18.04 21.36
C SER A 153 22.38 -18.54 21.05
N ARG A 154 21.50 -18.59 22.06
CA ARG A 154 20.07 -18.87 21.93
C ARG A 154 19.29 -17.98 22.88
N ASN A 155 19.32 -16.66 22.63
CA ASN A 155 18.90 -15.68 23.63
C ASN A 155 17.57 -15.00 23.33
N HIS A 156 16.94 -15.24 22.13
CA HIS A 156 15.80 -14.44 21.69
C HIS A 156 14.57 -15.27 21.40
N GLY A 157 13.44 -14.89 22.00
CA GLY A 157 12.13 -15.37 21.59
C GLY A 157 11.72 -14.80 20.23
N PHE A 158 10.87 -15.52 19.53
CA PHE A 158 10.39 -15.12 18.19
C PHE A 158 9.21 -14.12 18.22
N ASP A 159 8.77 -13.69 19.39
CA ASP A 159 7.56 -12.88 19.51
C ASP A 159 7.70 -11.50 18.84
N GLY A 160 6.79 -11.23 17.90
CA GLY A 160 6.65 -9.91 17.27
C GLY A 160 7.42 -9.68 15.95
N MET A 161 8.05 -10.71 15.39
CA MET A 161 8.63 -10.61 14.04
C MET A 161 7.59 -10.89 12.97
N SER A 162 7.52 -10.03 11.94
CA SER A 162 6.62 -10.20 10.80
C SER A 162 7.37 -10.66 9.56
N PHE A 163 6.71 -11.51 8.77
CA PHE A 163 7.21 -12.01 7.49
C PHE A 163 6.58 -11.28 6.32
N ARG A 164 7.36 -11.04 5.29
CA ARG A 164 6.92 -10.33 4.08
C ARG A 164 5.79 -11.03 3.33
N TYR A 165 5.68 -12.36 3.43
CA TYR A 165 4.83 -13.20 2.59
C TYR A 165 3.96 -14.18 3.41
N GLY A 166 3.30 -13.70 4.44
CA GLY A 166 2.32 -14.52 5.15
C GLY A 166 2.84 -15.77 5.87
N GLY A 167 4.15 -15.95 5.90
CA GLY A 167 4.78 -17.04 6.63
C GLY A 167 4.83 -16.88 8.14
N ASP A 168 4.20 -15.81 8.68
CA ASP A 168 4.25 -15.47 10.11
C ASP A 168 3.82 -16.62 11.02
N ARG A 169 2.73 -17.30 10.66
CA ARG A 169 2.22 -18.42 11.46
C ARG A 169 3.14 -19.63 11.39
N LEU A 170 3.62 -19.95 10.19
CA LEU A 170 4.54 -21.06 9.97
C LEU A 170 5.86 -20.81 10.71
N ALA A 171 6.45 -19.64 10.52
CA ALA A 171 7.68 -19.23 11.17
C ALA A 171 7.54 -19.23 12.70
N ALA A 172 6.46 -18.64 13.22
CA ALA A 172 6.17 -18.65 14.65
C ALA A 172 6.05 -20.07 15.20
N ARG A 173 5.47 -21.00 14.44
CA ARG A 173 5.38 -22.41 14.83
C ARG A 173 6.75 -23.08 14.84
N GLU A 174 7.56 -22.90 13.80
CA GLU A 174 8.87 -23.52 13.68
C GLU A 174 9.84 -22.99 14.74
N TYR A 175 9.88 -21.69 14.94
CA TYR A 175 10.70 -21.10 16.00
C TYR A 175 10.21 -21.40 17.42
N ARG A 176 8.91 -21.60 17.64
CA ARG A 176 8.40 -22.09 18.93
C ARG A 176 8.85 -23.53 19.24
N LYS A 177 9.06 -24.36 18.24
CA LYS A 177 9.63 -25.70 18.42
C LYS A 177 11.09 -25.66 18.90
N SER A 178 11.86 -24.69 18.42
CA SER A 178 13.26 -24.47 18.82
C SER A 178 13.43 -23.59 20.05
N HIS A 179 12.35 -22.98 20.55
CA HIS A 179 12.22 -22.05 21.66
C HIS A 179 12.94 -20.70 21.52
N TYR A 180 14.06 -20.60 20.79
CA TYR A 180 14.85 -19.36 20.71
C TYR A 180 15.54 -19.18 19.36
N LEU A 181 15.63 -17.90 18.94
CA LEU A 181 16.57 -17.45 17.92
C LEU A 181 17.96 -17.25 18.54
N ASN A 182 19.00 -17.53 17.78
CA ASN A 182 20.33 -17.05 18.13
C ASN A 182 20.49 -15.56 17.82
N ASP A 183 21.54 -14.94 18.35
CA ASP A 183 21.80 -13.50 18.19
C ASP A 183 21.93 -13.11 16.71
N TRP A 184 22.49 -13.97 15.87
CA TRP A 184 22.65 -13.73 14.44
C TRP A 184 21.30 -13.74 13.71
N GLN A 185 20.48 -14.77 13.94
CA GLN A 185 19.13 -14.82 13.34
C GLN A 185 18.30 -13.61 13.73
N PHE A 186 18.31 -13.28 15.02
CA PHE A 186 17.59 -12.12 15.55
C PHE A 186 18.07 -10.82 14.90
N ALA A 187 19.37 -10.64 14.75
CA ALA A 187 19.94 -9.44 14.12
C ALA A 187 19.60 -9.36 12.63
N MET A 188 19.65 -10.47 11.89
CA MET A 188 19.26 -10.53 10.47
C MET A 188 17.79 -10.16 10.29
N TRP A 189 16.89 -10.70 11.11
CA TRP A 189 15.47 -10.35 11.10
C TRP A 189 15.23 -8.89 11.48
N THR A 190 15.97 -8.38 12.44
CA THR A 190 15.88 -6.98 12.82
C THR A 190 16.29 -6.07 11.66
N LEU A 191 17.37 -6.40 10.97
CA LEU A 191 17.84 -5.66 9.81
C LEU A 191 16.80 -5.63 8.68
N LEU A 192 16.16 -6.76 8.38
CA LEU A 192 15.06 -6.85 7.41
C LEU A 192 13.89 -5.93 7.76
N ASN A 193 13.53 -5.82 9.05
CA ASN A 193 12.35 -5.08 9.48
C ASN A 193 12.61 -3.57 9.66
N THR A 194 13.84 -3.15 9.93
CA THR A 194 14.16 -1.77 10.31
C THR A 194 14.76 -0.93 9.20
N CYS A 195 15.49 -1.52 8.26
CA CYS A 195 16.29 -0.78 7.29
C CYS A 195 15.57 -0.36 6.01
N GLY A 196 14.25 -0.34 6.00
CA GLY A 196 13.48 0.06 4.83
C GLY A 196 13.72 -0.87 3.62
N ARG A 197 12.73 -1.08 2.79
CA ARG A 197 12.75 -2.06 1.69
C ARG A 197 13.78 -1.70 0.63
N CYS A 198 14.96 -2.31 0.70
CA CYS A 198 15.91 -2.37 -0.41
C CYS A 198 15.92 -3.81 -0.94
N ASN A 199 15.29 -4.02 -2.08
CA ASN A 199 15.00 -5.36 -2.62
C ASN A 199 16.22 -6.27 -2.75
N VAL A 200 17.37 -5.74 -3.16
CA VAL A 200 18.60 -6.53 -3.32
C VAL A 200 19.16 -6.98 -1.97
N ARG A 201 19.17 -6.10 -0.97
CA ARG A 201 19.66 -6.44 0.36
C ARG A 201 18.75 -7.43 1.07
N ASP A 202 17.44 -7.24 0.97
CA ASP A 202 16.48 -8.18 1.54
C ASP A 202 16.71 -9.58 0.97
N SER A 203 16.95 -9.70 -0.34
CA SER A 203 17.28 -10.96 -1.01
C SER A 203 18.54 -11.60 -0.46
N GLU A 204 19.60 -10.84 -0.22
CA GLU A 204 20.83 -11.36 0.37
C GLU A 204 20.62 -11.89 1.78
N ILE A 205 19.86 -11.16 2.61
CA ILE A 205 19.57 -11.57 3.98
C ILE A 205 18.71 -12.85 3.99
N TYR A 206 17.67 -12.93 3.13
CA TYR A 206 16.86 -14.12 2.99
C TYR A 206 17.66 -15.32 2.50
N ALA A 207 18.60 -15.12 1.57
CA ALA A 207 19.48 -16.20 1.10
C ALA A 207 20.36 -16.77 2.21
N GLU A 208 20.91 -15.92 3.07
CA GLU A 208 21.71 -16.36 4.21
C GLU A 208 20.87 -17.06 5.29
N LEU A 209 19.66 -16.55 5.55
CA LEU A 209 18.72 -17.21 6.47
C LEU A 209 18.25 -18.56 5.90
N SER A 210 17.97 -18.65 4.60
CA SER A 210 17.59 -19.89 3.93
C SER A 210 18.67 -20.95 4.01
N GLU A 211 19.93 -20.59 3.76
CA GLU A 211 21.05 -21.53 3.91
C GLU A 211 21.22 -22.02 5.35
N TYR A 212 20.95 -21.14 6.32
CA TYR A 212 20.97 -21.52 7.75
C TYR A 212 19.81 -22.48 8.09
N GLU A 213 18.63 -22.30 7.52
CA GLU A 213 17.40 -23.07 7.77
C GLU A 213 17.15 -24.16 6.73
N LYS A 214 18.13 -24.52 5.88
CA LYS A 214 17.94 -25.41 4.72
C LYS A 214 17.35 -26.79 5.06
N ASP A 215 17.62 -27.28 6.27
CA ASP A 215 17.10 -28.57 6.73
C ASP A 215 15.72 -28.47 7.39
N ASN A 216 15.18 -27.23 7.50
CA ASN A 216 13.90 -26.94 8.14
C ASN A 216 12.80 -26.72 7.09
N TYR A 217 12.28 -27.80 6.51
CA TYR A 217 11.17 -27.74 5.56
C TYR A 217 9.82 -27.57 6.32
N PRO A 218 8.86 -26.73 5.86
CA PRO A 218 8.88 -25.91 4.64
C PRO A 218 9.49 -24.52 4.83
N PHE A 219 9.92 -24.18 6.04
CA PHE A 219 10.36 -22.83 6.39
C PHE A 219 11.62 -22.38 5.63
N GLY A 220 12.65 -23.22 5.59
CA GLY A 220 13.87 -22.92 4.84
C GLY A 220 13.61 -22.70 3.33
N THR A 221 12.66 -23.45 2.76
CA THR A 221 12.28 -23.27 1.35
C THR A 221 11.46 -22.00 1.11
N LEU A 222 10.66 -21.56 2.09
CA LEU A 222 9.98 -20.25 2.02
C LEU A 222 11.01 -19.11 2.04
N LEU A 223 12.03 -19.22 2.87
CA LEU A 223 13.13 -18.23 2.90
C LEU A 223 13.91 -18.21 1.57
N GLU A 224 14.13 -19.37 0.94
CA GLU A 224 14.74 -19.46 -0.38
C GLU A 224 13.89 -18.74 -1.45
N TYR A 225 12.57 -18.91 -1.41
CA TYR A 225 11.68 -18.14 -2.28
C TYR A 225 11.77 -16.62 -1.99
N CYS A 226 11.79 -16.21 -0.72
CA CYS A 226 11.92 -14.80 -0.33
C CYS A 226 13.27 -14.19 -0.77
N ALA A 227 14.30 -15.03 -1.00
CA ALA A 227 15.61 -14.61 -1.50
C ALA A 227 15.59 -14.23 -2.99
N ILE A 228 14.55 -14.60 -3.75
CA ILE A 228 14.43 -14.21 -5.16
C ILE A 228 14.13 -12.70 -5.23
N PRO A 229 15.00 -11.90 -5.87
CA PRO A 229 14.80 -10.46 -5.97
C PRO A 229 13.48 -10.14 -6.69
N SER A 230 12.64 -9.32 -6.09
CA SER A 230 11.37 -8.92 -6.67
C SER A 230 11.06 -7.45 -6.37
N GLY A 231 10.42 -6.73 -7.31
CA GLY A 231 9.96 -5.37 -7.12
C GLY A 231 10.80 -4.31 -7.84
N TYR A 232 10.63 -3.06 -7.42
CA TYR A 232 11.21 -1.91 -8.11
C TYR A 232 12.75 -1.92 -8.06
N GLY A 233 13.39 -1.77 -9.23
CA GLY A 233 14.84 -1.75 -9.36
C GLY A 233 15.52 -3.10 -9.52
N CYS A 234 14.77 -4.21 -9.49
CA CYS A 234 15.30 -5.54 -9.79
C CYS A 234 15.26 -5.83 -11.31
N ASP A 235 16.19 -6.64 -11.77
CA ASP A 235 16.16 -7.17 -13.14
C ASP A 235 15.01 -8.17 -13.27
N ARG A 236 13.98 -7.74 -14.00
CA ARG A 236 12.71 -8.46 -14.13
C ARG A 236 12.88 -9.81 -14.83
N GLU A 237 13.73 -9.89 -15.87
CA GLU A 237 13.95 -11.14 -16.59
C GLU A 237 14.72 -12.13 -15.73
N LYS A 238 15.74 -11.66 -15.03
CA LYS A 238 16.48 -12.49 -14.07
C LYS A 238 15.56 -13.02 -12.96
N SER A 239 14.72 -12.17 -12.37
CA SER A 239 13.74 -12.59 -11.37
C SER A 239 12.79 -13.64 -11.91
N ARG A 240 12.34 -13.47 -13.15
CA ARG A 240 11.47 -14.45 -13.84
C ARG A 240 12.14 -15.80 -14.01
N GLU A 241 13.39 -15.83 -14.43
CA GLU A 241 14.15 -17.08 -14.58
C GLU A 241 14.37 -17.77 -13.24
N GLU A 242 14.70 -17.03 -12.19
CA GLU A 242 14.84 -17.55 -10.84
C GLU A 242 13.53 -18.11 -10.30
N LEU A 243 12.39 -17.41 -10.49
CA LEU A 243 11.06 -17.90 -10.11
C LEU A 243 10.69 -19.18 -10.86
N LYS A 244 10.96 -19.27 -12.17
CA LYS A 244 10.73 -20.49 -12.96
C LYS A 244 11.59 -21.66 -12.46
N SER A 245 12.87 -21.40 -12.19
CA SER A 245 13.78 -22.40 -11.64
C SER A 245 13.31 -22.90 -10.28
N PHE A 246 12.91 -21.98 -9.39
CA PHE A 246 12.38 -22.31 -8.08
C PHE A 246 11.07 -23.12 -8.17
N ALA A 247 10.11 -22.66 -8.99
CA ALA A 247 8.85 -23.37 -9.19
C ALA A 247 9.06 -24.80 -9.73
N GLY A 248 10.03 -24.98 -10.65
CA GLY A 248 10.41 -26.31 -11.17
C GLY A 248 11.12 -27.19 -10.14
N LYS A 249 12.02 -26.61 -9.33
CA LYS A 249 12.73 -27.32 -8.24
C LYS A 249 11.76 -27.89 -7.20
N TYR A 250 10.69 -27.16 -6.89
CA TYR A 250 9.72 -27.50 -5.87
C TYR A 250 8.34 -27.86 -6.44
N ASP A 251 8.29 -28.34 -7.68
CA ASP A 251 7.01 -28.70 -8.29
C ASP A 251 6.26 -29.74 -7.46
N GLY A 252 4.95 -29.56 -7.34
CA GLY A 252 4.09 -30.37 -6.48
C GLY A 252 4.19 -30.06 -4.97
N LYS A 253 4.99 -29.08 -4.56
CA LYS A 253 5.07 -28.57 -3.18
C LYS A 253 4.38 -27.22 -3.05
N ALA A 254 3.73 -26.95 -1.92
CA ALA A 254 2.97 -25.71 -1.72
C ALA A 254 3.81 -24.44 -1.85
N VAL A 255 5.09 -24.49 -1.51
CA VAL A 255 6.00 -23.34 -1.69
C VAL A 255 6.14 -22.93 -3.16
N SER A 256 6.03 -23.86 -4.12
CA SER A 256 6.08 -23.52 -5.54
C SER A 256 4.91 -22.66 -6.01
N ALA A 257 3.77 -22.74 -5.30
CA ALA A 257 2.59 -21.96 -5.65
C ALA A 257 2.83 -20.45 -5.50
N TRP A 258 3.69 -20.00 -4.58
CA TRP A 258 4.08 -18.60 -4.46
C TRP A 258 4.83 -18.10 -5.70
N ALA A 259 5.84 -18.84 -6.14
CA ALA A 259 6.59 -18.50 -7.36
C ALA A 259 5.70 -18.56 -8.62
N LYS A 260 4.81 -19.57 -8.71
CA LYS A 260 3.83 -19.67 -9.81
C LYS A 260 2.88 -18.48 -9.82
N ALA A 261 2.45 -17.99 -8.66
CA ALA A 261 1.57 -16.83 -8.53
C ALA A 261 2.27 -15.54 -9.01
N ASP A 262 3.51 -15.31 -8.59
CA ASP A 262 4.30 -14.16 -9.04
C ASP A 262 4.53 -14.19 -10.56
N LEU A 263 4.77 -15.37 -11.13
CA LEU A 263 4.90 -15.53 -12.58
C LEU A 263 3.62 -15.17 -13.33
N LEU A 264 2.42 -15.48 -12.77
CA LEU A 264 1.14 -15.09 -13.35
C LEU A 264 0.94 -13.57 -13.28
N ASP A 265 1.31 -12.92 -12.17
CA ASP A 265 1.25 -11.47 -12.03
C ASP A 265 2.21 -10.76 -13.00
N MET A 266 3.40 -11.32 -13.22
CA MET A 266 4.34 -10.82 -14.24
C MET A 266 3.79 -11.00 -15.66
N GLU A 267 3.20 -12.16 -15.98
CA GLU A 267 2.58 -12.41 -17.28
C GLU A 267 1.42 -11.45 -17.53
N PHE A 268 0.57 -11.21 -16.54
CA PHE A 268 -0.51 -10.22 -16.62
C PHE A 268 0.00 -8.79 -16.91
N SER A 269 1.08 -8.38 -16.24
CA SER A 269 1.69 -7.08 -16.51
C SER A 269 2.21 -6.99 -17.95
N ASP A 270 2.87 -8.04 -18.44
CA ASP A 270 3.39 -8.06 -19.83
C ASP A 270 2.26 -7.98 -20.87
N LEU A 271 1.15 -8.69 -20.63
CA LEU A 271 -0.01 -8.64 -21.52
C LEU A 271 -0.62 -7.23 -21.58
N ASN A 272 -0.71 -6.53 -20.43
CA ASN A 272 -1.19 -5.15 -20.38
C ASN A 272 -0.24 -4.17 -21.07
N ASP A 273 1.07 -4.34 -20.88
CA ASP A 273 2.08 -3.44 -21.46
C ASP A 273 2.17 -3.58 -23.00
N ASN A 274 1.76 -4.71 -23.55
CA ASN A 274 1.82 -5.03 -24.97
C ASN A 274 0.46 -5.03 -25.67
N ASP A 275 -0.61 -4.51 -25.04
CA ASP A 275 -1.98 -4.48 -25.59
C ASP A 275 -2.41 -5.85 -26.17
N ALA A 276 -2.19 -6.92 -25.39
CA ALA A 276 -2.42 -8.29 -25.83
C ALA A 276 -3.90 -8.56 -26.20
N ASP A 277 -4.13 -9.56 -27.04
CA ASP A 277 -5.46 -9.96 -27.46
C ASP A 277 -6.26 -10.70 -26.37
N ALA A 278 -7.56 -10.86 -26.59
CA ALA A 278 -8.46 -11.49 -25.64
C ALA A 278 -8.12 -12.97 -25.36
N GLU A 279 -7.46 -13.67 -26.29
CA GLU A 279 -7.12 -15.10 -26.12
C GLU A 279 -5.98 -15.26 -25.13
N ALA A 280 -4.95 -14.39 -25.18
CA ALA A 280 -3.86 -14.41 -24.22
C ALA A 280 -4.36 -14.23 -22.76
N TYR A 281 -5.32 -13.31 -22.55
CA TYR A 281 -5.95 -13.16 -21.23
C TYR A 281 -6.78 -14.37 -20.82
N ARG A 282 -7.41 -15.06 -21.77
CA ARG A 282 -8.17 -16.29 -21.50
C ARG A 282 -7.25 -17.43 -21.09
N GLU A 283 -6.10 -17.58 -21.73
CA GLU A 283 -5.07 -18.55 -21.35
C GLU A 283 -4.54 -18.25 -19.94
N LEU A 284 -4.22 -16.99 -19.65
CA LEU A 284 -3.79 -16.57 -18.32
C LEU A 284 -4.84 -16.90 -17.24
N TYR A 285 -6.12 -16.64 -17.53
CA TYR A 285 -7.22 -17.02 -16.63
C TYR A 285 -7.28 -18.53 -16.40
N GLY A 286 -7.04 -19.34 -17.45
CA GLY A 286 -6.93 -20.78 -17.35
C GLY A 286 -5.81 -21.21 -16.38
N LYS A 287 -4.62 -20.65 -16.53
CA LYS A 287 -3.47 -20.88 -15.63
C LYS A 287 -3.79 -20.50 -14.18
N CYS A 288 -4.43 -19.36 -13.94
CA CYS A 288 -4.87 -18.97 -12.60
C CYS A 288 -5.79 -20.02 -11.98
N ARG A 289 -6.77 -20.52 -12.76
CA ARG A 289 -7.70 -21.55 -12.28
C ARG A 289 -7.04 -22.89 -11.98
N GLU A 290 -6.03 -23.26 -12.74
CA GLU A 290 -5.28 -24.49 -12.49
C GLU A 290 -4.45 -24.35 -11.20
N LEU A 291 -3.74 -23.24 -11.02
CA LEU A 291 -3.03 -22.98 -9.77
C LEU A 291 -3.97 -22.96 -8.55
N LEU A 292 -5.16 -22.39 -8.68
CA LEU A 292 -6.17 -22.41 -7.61
C LEU A 292 -6.68 -23.82 -7.27
N LYS A 293 -6.73 -24.75 -8.25
CA LYS A 293 -7.04 -26.15 -7.98
C LYS A 293 -5.87 -26.85 -7.25
N GLU A 294 -4.65 -26.57 -7.66
CA GLU A 294 -3.43 -27.05 -7.01
C GLU A 294 -3.40 -26.61 -5.54
N ILE A 295 -3.60 -25.30 -5.28
CA ILE A 295 -3.63 -24.73 -3.93
C ILE A 295 -4.69 -25.41 -3.04
N LYS A 296 -5.86 -25.68 -3.57
CA LYS A 296 -6.94 -26.35 -2.84
C LYS A 296 -6.68 -27.84 -2.55
N ALA A 297 -5.75 -28.46 -3.24
CA ALA A 297 -5.39 -29.87 -3.03
C ALA A 297 -4.38 -30.06 -1.90
N TYR A 298 -3.70 -29.03 -1.46
CA TYR A 298 -2.75 -29.10 -0.35
C TYR A 298 -3.47 -29.33 0.98
N SER A 299 -2.81 -30.01 1.92
CA SER A 299 -3.35 -30.31 3.25
C SER A 299 -2.29 -30.17 4.33
N GLY A 300 -2.70 -30.09 5.59
CA GLY A 300 -1.78 -29.93 6.72
C GLY A 300 -0.90 -28.68 6.60
N ASP A 301 0.38 -28.83 6.84
CA ASP A 301 1.37 -27.74 6.83
C ASP A 301 1.50 -27.06 5.45
N GLU A 302 1.34 -27.83 4.38
CA GLU A 302 1.34 -27.30 3.00
C GLU A 302 0.14 -26.38 2.74
N ALA A 303 -1.05 -26.72 3.24
CA ALA A 303 -2.22 -25.85 3.13
C ALA A 303 -2.06 -24.57 3.96
N GLU A 304 -1.46 -24.66 5.14
CA GLU A 304 -1.17 -23.48 5.96
C GLU A 304 -0.21 -22.51 5.25
N LEU A 305 0.82 -23.04 4.59
CA LEU A 305 1.80 -22.25 3.85
C LEU A 305 1.17 -21.39 2.75
N VAL A 306 0.15 -21.88 2.06
CA VAL A 306 -0.55 -21.18 0.97
C VAL A 306 -1.85 -20.51 1.39
N SER A 307 -2.22 -20.57 2.68
CA SER A 307 -3.51 -20.03 3.18
C SER A 307 -3.69 -18.52 2.93
N GLU A 308 -2.59 -17.79 2.87
CA GLU A 308 -2.56 -16.34 2.65
C GLU A 308 -2.30 -15.97 1.18
N LEU A 309 -2.08 -16.95 0.31
CA LEU A 309 -1.81 -16.72 -1.11
C LEU A 309 -3.12 -16.39 -1.85
N SER A 310 -3.43 -15.10 -1.97
CA SER A 310 -4.66 -14.60 -2.58
C SER A 310 -4.48 -14.07 -4.01
N SER A 311 -3.24 -13.85 -4.47
CA SER A 311 -2.99 -13.19 -5.76
C SER A 311 -3.58 -13.95 -6.95
N PRO A 312 -3.52 -15.28 -7.08
CA PRO A 312 -4.14 -15.98 -8.20
C PRO A 312 -5.68 -15.87 -8.22
N ALA A 313 -6.31 -15.82 -7.04
CA ALA A 313 -7.76 -15.62 -6.94
C ALA A 313 -8.16 -14.20 -7.36
N ASN A 314 -7.44 -13.21 -6.84
CA ASN A 314 -7.67 -11.79 -7.19
C ASN A 314 -7.47 -11.54 -8.69
N LEU A 315 -6.43 -12.15 -9.29
CA LEU A 315 -6.18 -12.04 -10.72
C LEU A 315 -7.29 -12.73 -11.53
N ALA A 316 -7.72 -13.93 -11.16
CA ALA A 316 -8.82 -14.63 -11.81
C ALA A 316 -10.13 -13.83 -11.72
N ASP A 317 -10.44 -13.26 -10.57
CA ASP A 317 -11.61 -12.40 -10.36
C ASP A 317 -11.53 -11.13 -11.22
N ARG A 318 -10.36 -10.49 -11.29
CA ARG A 318 -10.13 -9.33 -12.15
C ARG A 318 -10.34 -9.65 -13.62
N LEU A 319 -9.77 -10.76 -14.12
CA LEU A 319 -9.89 -11.18 -15.51
C LEU A 319 -11.35 -11.55 -15.89
N SER A 320 -12.11 -12.16 -14.97
CA SER A 320 -13.49 -12.56 -15.21
C SER A 320 -14.52 -11.50 -14.81
N SER A 321 -14.11 -10.37 -14.27
CA SER A 321 -15.01 -9.30 -13.84
C SER A 321 -15.84 -8.78 -15.03
N ARG A 322 -17.09 -8.43 -14.75
CA ARG A 322 -18.02 -7.85 -15.72
C ARG A 322 -18.14 -6.37 -15.47
N ASN A 323 -18.00 -5.57 -16.52
CA ASN A 323 -18.11 -4.12 -16.38
C ASN A 323 -18.83 -3.51 -17.59
N ILE A 324 -19.46 -2.36 -17.35
CA ILE A 324 -20.02 -1.46 -18.37
C ILE A 324 -19.49 -0.08 -18.07
N ASP A 325 -18.91 0.57 -19.09
CA ASP A 325 -18.57 1.98 -19.04
C ASP A 325 -19.31 2.73 -20.15
N ILE A 326 -19.68 3.99 -19.91
CA ILE A 326 -20.45 4.81 -20.84
C ILE A 326 -19.80 6.18 -20.92
N ASP A 327 -19.52 6.60 -22.15
CA ASP A 327 -19.22 7.98 -22.47
C ASP A 327 -20.19 8.50 -23.51
N VAL A 328 -20.55 9.80 -23.43
CA VAL A 328 -21.48 10.44 -24.37
C VAL A 328 -20.80 11.64 -25.00
N LYS A 329 -20.67 11.58 -26.29
CA LYS A 329 -20.01 12.65 -27.07
C LYS A 329 -20.62 12.78 -28.46
N ASP A 330 -20.79 14.01 -28.94
CA ASP A 330 -21.19 14.34 -30.31
C ASP A 330 -22.46 13.60 -30.79
N GLY A 331 -23.47 13.45 -29.92
CA GLY A 331 -24.73 12.79 -30.25
C GLY A 331 -24.64 11.25 -30.31
N ARG A 332 -23.57 10.67 -29.79
CA ARG A 332 -23.37 9.22 -29.68
C ARG A 332 -23.01 8.85 -28.24
N ALA A 333 -23.47 7.67 -27.84
CA ALA A 333 -22.97 7.03 -26.65
C ALA A 333 -21.98 5.93 -27.06
N VAL A 334 -20.80 5.98 -26.48
CA VAL A 334 -19.75 4.96 -26.58
C VAL A 334 -19.88 4.10 -25.35
N ILE A 335 -20.18 2.82 -25.51
CA ILE A 335 -20.42 1.87 -24.44
C ILE A 335 -19.34 0.79 -24.49
N VAL A 336 -18.52 0.70 -23.47
CA VAL A 336 -17.49 -0.33 -23.37
C VAL A 336 -18.02 -1.46 -22.51
N LEU A 337 -18.02 -2.68 -23.04
CA LEU A 337 -18.47 -3.89 -22.38
C LEU A 337 -17.29 -4.82 -22.09
N GLN A 338 -17.09 -5.17 -20.84
CA GLN A 338 -16.10 -6.18 -20.44
C GLN A 338 -16.82 -7.45 -19.99
N ASN A 339 -16.53 -8.59 -20.63
CA ASN A 339 -17.09 -9.91 -20.34
C ASN A 339 -18.65 -9.94 -20.38
N LEU A 340 -19.24 -9.18 -21.26
CA LEU A 340 -20.70 -9.11 -21.42
C LEU A 340 -21.11 -9.30 -22.87
N ASP A 341 -22.13 -10.14 -23.11
CA ASP A 341 -22.63 -10.46 -24.45
C ASP A 341 -23.62 -9.43 -25.00
N LYS A 342 -24.30 -8.72 -24.13
CA LYS A 342 -25.33 -7.74 -24.48
C LYS A 342 -25.56 -6.74 -23.38
N VAL A 343 -26.09 -5.58 -23.74
CA VAL A 343 -26.47 -4.52 -22.81
C VAL A 343 -27.80 -3.90 -23.21
N LYS A 344 -28.67 -3.69 -22.23
CA LYS A 344 -29.87 -2.86 -22.40
C LYS A 344 -29.48 -1.41 -22.13
N VAL A 345 -29.77 -0.53 -23.08
CA VAL A 345 -29.51 0.91 -22.99
C VAL A 345 -30.85 1.65 -22.93
N SER A 346 -31.01 2.53 -21.96
CA SER A 346 -32.19 3.36 -21.77
C SER A 346 -31.78 4.83 -21.65
N ILE A 347 -32.49 5.72 -22.33
CA ILE A 347 -32.35 7.16 -22.20
C ILE A 347 -33.54 7.69 -21.41
N LEU A 348 -33.26 8.48 -20.40
CA LEU A 348 -34.29 9.04 -19.50
C LEU A 348 -34.21 10.56 -19.46
N ARG A 349 -35.36 11.20 -19.30
CA ARG A 349 -35.49 12.61 -18.92
C ARG A 349 -36.39 12.70 -17.71
N SER A 350 -35.94 13.32 -16.64
CA SER A 350 -36.68 13.43 -15.36
C SER A 350 -37.23 12.08 -14.86
N GLY A 351 -36.42 11.01 -15.00
CA GLY A 351 -36.77 9.66 -14.57
C GLY A 351 -37.71 8.87 -15.49
N LYS A 352 -38.22 9.47 -16.59
CA LYS A 352 -39.07 8.81 -17.60
C LYS A 352 -38.20 8.30 -18.76
N ALA A 353 -38.35 7.03 -19.12
CA ALA A 353 -37.69 6.47 -20.28
C ALA A 353 -38.24 7.08 -21.58
N LEU A 354 -37.36 7.55 -22.44
CA LEU A 354 -37.65 8.06 -23.77
C LEU A 354 -37.33 7.01 -24.84
N SER A 355 -36.31 6.20 -24.61
CA SER A 355 -35.84 5.18 -25.51
C SER A 355 -35.28 4.01 -24.72
N ASP A 356 -35.57 2.79 -25.20
CA ASP A 356 -35.00 1.53 -24.72
C ASP A 356 -34.50 0.73 -25.91
N THR A 357 -33.28 0.24 -25.86
CA THR A 357 -32.72 -0.65 -26.87
C THR A 357 -31.83 -1.70 -26.25
N THR A 358 -31.56 -2.78 -26.97
CA THR A 358 -30.60 -3.79 -26.57
C THR A 358 -29.52 -3.90 -27.63
N LEU A 359 -28.28 -3.67 -27.24
CA LEU A 359 -27.12 -3.85 -28.08
C LEU A 359 -26.48 -5.20 -27.79
N VAL A 360 -26.08 -5.89 -28.85
CA VAL A 360 -25.42 -7.19 -28.79
C VAL A 360 -23.95 -7.01 -29.06
N ASN A 361 -23.11 -7.55 -28.19
CA ASN A 361 -21.68 -7.61 -28.39
C ASN A 361 -21.32 -8.86 -29.19
N GLU A 362 -21.07 -8.71 -30.47
CA GLU A 362 -20.75 -9.83 -31.36
C GLU A 362 -19.32 -10.35 -31.14
N ARG A 363 -18.38 -9.50 -30.73
CA ARG A 363 -16.97 -9.87 -30.52
C ARG A 363 -16.78 -10.74 -29.30
N ARG A 364 -17.44 -10.41 -28.19
CA ARG A 364 -17.36 -11.14 -26.91
C ARG A 364 -15.93 -11.37 -26.44
N SER A 365 -15.11 -10.33 -26.56
CA SER A 365 -13.71 -10.39 -26.12
C SER A 365 -13.63 -10.70 -24.64
N PHE A 366 -12.72 -11.59 -24.25
CA PHE A 366 -12.48 -11.88 -22.83
C PHE A 366 -11.55 -10.84 -22.22
N TYR A 367 -11.95 -10.24 -21.10
CA TYR A 367 -11.21 -9.20 -20.35
C TYR A 367 -11.06 -7.87 -21.10
N VAL A 368 -10.68 -7.89 -22.37
CA VAL A 368 -10.58 -6.69 -23.20
C VAL A 368 -11.96 -6.07 -23.42
N GLY A 369 -12.08 -4.77 -23.23
CA GLY A 369 -13.35 -4.06 -23.40
C GLY A 369 -13.73 -3.96 -24.89
N ASP A 370 -14.91 -4.46 -25.23
CA ASP A 370 -15.50 -4.28 -26.56
C ASP A 370 -16.31 -2.97 -26.61
N THR A 371 -16.01 -2.13 -27.57
CA THR A 371 -16.69 -0.84 -27.75
C THR A 371 -17.91 -1.01 -28.66
N LEU A 372 -19.08 -0.58 -28.18
CA LEU A 372 -20.31 -0.45 -28.95
C LEU A 372 -20.69 1.02 -29.07
N GLU A 373 -21.08 1.43 -30.27
CA GLU A 373 -21.62 2.77 -30.52
C GLU A 373 -23.14 2.74 -30.56
N TYR A 374 -23.76 3.65 -29.86
CA TYR A 374 -25.20 3.88 -29.90
C TYR A 374 -25.48 5.32 -30.31
N THR A 375 -26.10 5.52 -31.45
CA THR A 375 -26.55 6.85 -31.92
C THR A 375 -27.74 7.27 -31.06
N LEU A 376 -27.61 8.41 -30.38
CA LEU A 376 -28.70 8.98 -29.60
C LEU A 376 -29.87 9.34 -30.50
N PRO A 377 -31.13 9.14 -30.09
CA PRO A 377 -32.29 9.65 -30.83
C PRO A 377 -32.25 11.17 -30.86
N SER A 378 -33.07 11.78 -31.71
CA SER A 378 -33.25 13.24 -31.68
C SER A 378 -33.86 13.64 -30.34
N LEU A 379 -33.08 14.41 -29.59
CA LEU A 379 -33.47 14.90 -28.27
C LEU A 379 -33.55 16.42 -28.26
N ASP A 380 -34.48 16.98 -27.51
CA ASP A 380 -34.56 18.42 -27.29
C ASP A 380 -33.45 18.87 -26.31
N ASP A 381 -33.26 20.19 -26.22
CA ASP A 381 -32.33 20.74 -25.24
C ASP A 381 -32.73 20.35 -23.81
N GLY A 382 -31.76 20.00 -22.98
CA GLY A 382 -31.98 19.61 -21.62
C GLY A 382 -31.00 18.58 -21.07
N THR A 383 -31.24 18.19 -19.82
CA THR A 383 -30.45 17.19 -19.11
C THR A 383 -31.11 15.81 -19.23
N TYR A 384 -30.28 14.83 -19.53
CA TYR A 384 -30.66 13.45 -19.74
C TYR A 384 -29.79 12.51 -18.95
N GLU A 385 -30.29 11.33 -18.71
CA GLU A 385 -29.56 10.21 -18.11
C GLU A 385 -29.57 9.05 -19.10
N ILE A 386 -28.40 8.47 -19.37
CA ILE A 386 -28.26 7.19 -20.07
C ILE A 386 -27.95 6.09 -19.05
N ARG A 387 -28.74 5.04 -19.09
CA ARG A 387 -28.53 3.85 -18.27
C ARG A 387 -28.19 2.68 -19.15
N ALA A 388 -27.13 1.97 -18.81
CA ALA A 388 -26.80 0.69 -19.45
C ALA A 388 -26.85 -0.43 -18.40
N SER A 389 -27.43 -1.57 -18.74
CA SER A 389 -27.56 -2.69 -17.83
C SER A 389 -27.48 -4.06 -18.51
N SER A 390 -26.79 -5.01 -17.83
CA SER A 390 -26.73 -6.41 -18.25
C SER A 390 -26.73 -7.29 -16.98
N GLY A 391 -27.89 -7.92 -16.71
CA GLY A 391 -28.10 -8.63 -15.46
C GLY A 391 -28.03 -7.69 -14.25
N ASN A 392 -27.08 -7.96 -13.34
CA ASN A 392 -26.83 -7.15 -12.14
C ASN A 392 -25.80 -6.03 -12.36
N VAL A 393 -25.13 -6.00 -13.52
CA VAL A 393 -24.16 -4.94 -13.85
C VAL A 393 -24.91 -3.75 -14.44
N LYS A 394 -24.60 -2.56 -13.94
CA LYS A 394 -25.28 -1.32 -14.33
C LYS A 394 -24.27 -0.19 -14.39
N ALA A 395 -24.45 0.69 -15.37
CA ALA A 395 -23.76 1.98 -15.47
C ALA A 395 -24.79 3.08 -15.75
N VAL A 396 -24.52 4.27 -15.25
CA VAL A 396 -25.36 5.45 -15.41
C VAL A 396 -24.46 6.63 -15.74
N ARG A 397 -24.86 7.44 -16.71
CA ARG A 397 -24.17 8.66 -17.09
C ARG A 397 -25.16 9.76 -17.36
N ASP A 398 -25.00 10.90 -16.70
CA ASP A 398 -25.74 12.10 -17.02
C ASP A 398 -25.06 12.82 -18.19
N PHE A 399 -25.85 13.33 -19.10
CA PHE A 399 -25.39 14.13 -20.21
C PHE A 399 -26.38 15.25 -20.55
N GLN A 400 -25.90 16.24 -21.25
CA GLN A 400 -26.68 17.42 -21.57
C GLN A 400 -26.63 17.68 -23.05
N ILE A 401 -27.74 18.10 -23.63
CA ILE A 401 -27.84 18.54 -24.99
C ILE A 401 -28.20 20.01 -24.98
N TYR A 402 -27.34 20.80 -25.57
CA TYR A 402 -27.56 22.23 -25.75
C TYR A 402 -27.33 22.57 -27.21
N ARG A 403 -28.25 23.34 -27.75
CA ARG A 403 -28.07 23.94 -29.06
C ARG A 403 -27.52 25.35 -28.96
N VAL A 404 -27.59 25.92 -27.79
CA VAL A 404 -27.18 27.29 -27.53
C VAL A 404 -26.09 27.32 -26.49
N SER A 405 -24.99 27.98 -26.74
CA SER A 405 -23.96 28.33 -25.79
C SER A 405 -24.20 29.72 -25.21
N PHE A 406 -23.99 29.84 -23.91
CA PHE A 406 -24.17 31.10 -23.19
C PHE A 406 -22.81 31.62 -22.71
N ALA A 407 -22.55 32.92 -22.94
CA ALA A 407 -21.46 33.64 -22.28
C ALA A 407 -22.07 34.74 -21.40
N LEU A 408 -21.66 34.76 -20.14
CA LEU A 408 -22.07 35.79 -19.17
C LEU A 408 -20.91 36.73 -18.87
N ARG A 409 -21.17 38.02 -18.87
CA ARG A 409 -20.19 39.06 -18.54
C ARG A 409 -20.84 40.11 -17.65
N ARG A 410 -20.16 40.51 -16.60
CA ARG A 410 -20.60 41.66 -15.79
C ARG A 410 -20.01 42.94 -16.33
N GLU A 411 -20.87 43.89 -16.64
CA GLU A 411 -20.53 45.24 -17.13
C GLU A 411 -21.09 46.30 -16.17
N GLU A 412 -20.76 47.55 -16.39
CA GLU A 412 -21.32 48.66 -15.61
C GLU A 412 -22.84 48.73 -15.74
N SER A 413 -23.41 48.35 -16.86
CA SER A 413 -24.84 48.29 -17.16
C SER A 413 -25.57 47.13 -16.51
N GLY A 414 -24.85 46.17 -15.88
CA GLY A 414 -25.45 45.01 -15.28
C GLY A 414 -24.81 43.68 -15.76
N LEU A 415 -25.55 42.60 -15.59
CA LEU A 415 -25.15 41.29 -16.08
C LEU A 415 -25.60 41.13 -17.53
N CYS A 416 -24.64 41.00 -18.42
CA CYS A 416 -24.89 40.84 -19.86
C CYS A 416 -24.71 39.38 -20.26
N ALA A 417 -25.54 38.92 -21.18
CA ALA A 417 -25.48 37.59 -21.76
C ALA A 417 -25.29 37.67 -23.29
N TYR A 418 -24.54 36.74 -23.84
CA TYR A 418 -24.45 36.45 -25.24
C TYR A 418 -24.85 35.01 -25.47
N ALA A 419 -25.75 34.76 -26.42
CA ALA A 419 -26.20 33.45 -26.79
C ALA A 419 -25.83 33.17 -28.28
N ALA A 420 -25.28 32.01 -28.54
CA ALA A 420 -24.92 31.58 -29.89
C ALA A 420 -25.21 30.10 -30.08
N ASP A 421 -25.50 29.69 -31.32
CA ASP A 421 -25.50 28.28 -31.68
C ASP A 421 -24.12 27.68 -31.38
N TRP A 422 -24.04 26.62 -30.62
CA TRP A 422 -22.81 26.11 -30.13
C TRP A 422 -21.90 25.46 -31.19
N LYS A 423 -22.49 25.05 -32.36
CA LYS A 423 -21.76 24.44 -33.46
C LYS A 423 -21.24 25.49 -34.44
N THR A 424 -22.10 26.44 -34.82
CA THR A 424 -21.79 27.41 -35.84
C THR A 424 -21.20 28.70 -35.29
N GLY A 425 -21.42 28.98 -33.99
CA GLY A 425 -21.09 30.26 -33.34
C GLY A 425 -22.02 31.41 -33.80
N GLU A 426 -23.05 31.13 -34.58
CA GLU A 426 -24.02 32.17 -35.05
C GLU A 426 -24.83 32.67 -33.84
N PRO A 427 -25.01 33.99 -33.71
CA PRO A 427 -25.79 34.58 -32.65
C PRO A 427 -27.24 34.10 -32.68
N VAL A 428 -27.77 33.75 -31.54
CA VAL A 428 -29.19 33.50 -31.33
C VAL A 428 -29.88 34.85 -31.19
N GLY A 429 -30.83 35.15 -32.07
CA GLY A 429 -31.50 36.45 -32.09
C GLY A 429 -32.61 36.56 -31.03
N LYS A 430 -33.23 35.45 -30.64
CA LYS A 430 -34.34 35.42 -29.70
C LYS A 430 -34.44 34.04 -29.01
N ALA A 431 -34.59 33.99 -27.68
CA ALA A 431 -34.79 32.76 -26.92
C ALA A 431 -35.55 33.05 -25.61
N ASP A 432 -36.12 31.98 -25.04
CA ASP A 432 -36.53 31.98 -23.62
C ASP A 432 -35.33 31.72 -22.75
N VAL A 433 -35.16 32.50 -21.68
CA VAL A 433 -34.07 32.36 -20.72
C VAL A 433 -34.66 31.92 -19.40
N ARG A 434 -34.22 30.78 -18.91
CA ARG A 434 -34.62 30.21 -17.64
C ARG A 434 -33.45 30.05 -16.70
N LEU A 435 -33.58 30.45 -15.47
CA LEU A 435 -32.56 30.34 -14.44
C LEU A 435 -33.00 29.34 -13.36
N TYR A 436 -32.16 28.35 -13.14
CA TYR A 436 -32.37 27.32 -12.13
C TYR A 436 -31.34 27.44 -11.01
N LYS A 437 -31.76 27.09 -9.78
CA LYS A 437 -30.87 26.90 -8.64
C LYS A 437 -31.24 25.60 -7.94
N ASN A 438 -30.27 24.68 -7.83
CA ASN A 438 -30.49 23.34 -7.28
C ASN A 438 -31.66 22.60 -7.97
N GLY A 439 -31.75 22.70 -9.31
CA GLY A 439 -32.82 22.10 -10.11
C GLY A 439 -34.20 22.78 -10.02
N ASN A 440 -34.35 23.85 -9.27
CA ASN A 440 -35.61 24.59 -9.18
C ASN A 440 -35.57 25.85 -10.06
N LEU A 441 -36.58 26.04 -10.89
CA LEU A 441 -36.76 27.27 -11.66
C LEU A 441 -36.98 28.46 -10.72
N ILE A 442 -36.11 29.47 -10.79
CA ILE A 442 -36.14 30.63 -9.91
C ILE A 442 -36.43 31.94 -10.67
N ALA A 443 -36.21 31.98 -11.97
CA ALA A 443 -36.58 33.09 -12.84
C ALA A 443 -36.74 32.65 -14.29
N GLU A 444 -37.59 33.31 -15.07
CA GLU A 444 -37.80 33.09 -16.50
C GLU A 444 -38.02 34.42 -17.21
N ALA A 445 -37.39 34.60 -18.37
CA ALA A 445 -37.68 35.68 -19.35
C ALA A 445 -38.02 35.07 -20.69
N LYS A 446 -39.27 35.28 -21.10
CA LYS A 446 -39.73 34.75 -22.40
C LYS A 446 -39.44 35.74 -23.52
N ASP A 447 -39.22 35.19 -24.73
CA ASP A 447 -39.03 35.95 -25.94
C ASP A 447 -37.88 36.98 -25.84
N PHE A 448 -36.86 36.72 -25.02
CA PHE A 448 -35.76 37.63 -24.83
C PHE A 448 -34.92 37.78 -26.09
N ILE A 449 -34.63 39.04 -26.48
CA ILE A 449 -33.93 39.35 -27.69
C ILE A 449 -32.45 39.56 -27.40
N PHE A 450 -31.60 38.74 -28.00
CA PHE A 450 -30.15 38.90 -27.96
C PHE A 450 -29.65 39.72 -29.17
N ASN A 451 -28.92 40.77 -28.88
CA ASN A 451 -28.27 41.60 -29.86
C ASN A 451 -26.80 41.82 -29.47
N GLY A 452 -25.99 40.80 -29.73
CA GLY A 452 -24.66 40.70 -29.15
C GLY A 452 -24.71 40.42 -27.62
N PHE A 453 -23.83 41.02 -26.86
CA PHE A 453 -23.95 41.03 -25.39
C PHE A 453 -25.09 41.93 -24.94
N THR A 454 -26.15 41.35 -24.48
CA THR A 454 -27.37 42.05 -24.11
C THR A 454 -27.57 41.96 -22.58
N THR A 455 -27.92 43.06 -21.93
CA THR A 455 -28.17 43.09 -20.49
C THR A 455 -29.39 42.22 -20.17
N LEU A 456 -29.20 41.24 -19.27
CA LEU A 456 -30.29 40.39 -18.79
C LEU A 456 -31.33 41.20 -17.99
N PRO A 457 -32.60 40.80 -18.07
CA PRO A 457 -33.64 41.42 -17.23
C PRO A 457 -33.27 41.37 -15.77
N GLU A 458 -33.63 42.40 -15.01
CA GLU A 458 -33.34 42.52 -13.59
C GLU A 458 -33.93 41.34 -12.76
N GLU A 459 -35.02 40.79 -13.24
CA GLU A 459 -35.68 39.60 -12.68
C GLU A 459 -34.77 38.37 -12.66
N ILE A 460 -33.89 38.24 -13.67
CA ILE A 460 -32.88 37.16 -13.76
C ILE A 460 -31.57 37.60 -13.12
N ALA A 461 -31.06 38.78 -13.48
CA ALA A 461 -29.77 39.26 -13.03
C ALA A 461 -29.67 39.43 -11.50
N SER A 462 -30.75 39.88 -10.84
CA SER A 462 -30.83 40.05 -9.37
C SER A 462 -30.81 38.72 -8.61
N LYS A 463 -31.17 37.62 -9.22
CA LYS A 463 -31.16 36.27 -8.60
C LYS A 463 -29.79 35.60 -8.61
N ILE A 464 -28.89 36.05 -9.48
CA ILE A 464 -27.52 35.51 -9.58
C ILE A 464 -26.65 36.24 -8.54
N THR A 465 -26.60 35.70 -7.33
CA THR A 465 -25.88 36.29 -6.19
C THR A 465 -24.82 35.33 -5.65
N GLY A 466 -23.60 35.81 -5.41
CA GLY A 466 -22.54 35.09 -4.73
C GLY A 466 -21.90 33.94 -5.56
N ARG A 467 -21.31 32.96 -4.85
CA ARG A 467 -20.60 31.80 -5.45
C ARG A 467 -21.50 30.55 -5.60
N SER A 468 -22.81 30.71 -5.68
CA SER A 468 -23.72 29.58 -5.87
C SER A 468 -23.68 29.06 -7.29
N SER A 469 -23.87 27.75 -7.49
CA SER A 469 -24.04 27.14 -8.80
C SER A 469 -25.45 27.48 -9.31
N TYR A 470 -25.51 28.06 -10.50
CA TYR A 470 -26.74 28.30 -11.23
C TYR A 470 -26.68 27.57 -12.55
N GLU A 471 -27.82 27.08 -13.00
CA GLU A 471 -28.00 26.51 -14.33
C GLU A 471 -28.90 27.46 -15.12
N MET A 472 -28.49 27.80 -16.32
CA MET A 472 -29.25 28.68 -17.21
C MET A 472 -29.61 27.90 -18.47
N GLU A 473 -30.87 27.83 -18.78
CA GLU A 473 -31.44 27.15 -19.94
C GLU A 473 -31.99 28.14 -20.95
#